data_c0474b7d187baafaf74299439f809183
#
_entry.id   c0474b7d187baafaf74299439f809183
#
_cell.length_a   1.000
_cell.length_b   1.000
_cell.length_c   1.000
_cell.angle_alpha   90.00
_cell.angle_beta   90.00
_cell.angle_gamma   90.00
#
_symmetry.space_group_name_H-M   'P 1'
#
loop_
_entity.id
_entity.type
_entity.pdbx_description
1 polymer ?
#
loop_
_entity_poly.entity_id
_entity_poly.type
_entity_poly.pdbx_seq_one_letter_code
_entity_poly.pdbx_strand_id
1 'polypeptide(L)'
;MKKSKSIYQELYNFFQPEQYKDVVRNGLLADNTDIIEKVYTATFSSSQVLEKIKQDKAKNCLLFTHHPGAQRKEGETPDDFTLEDRAYMQEHHISHFNLHLPLDNVNPYSPGVSLARALGAVPYKSFFEEGGSVMGLYCSVIWTDAGALFKEAEKLMGHACRLYTYGSSSLEDGKIALVAGGAEGTDIYREMKKEGINLFLTGVGSKNLHWFAPSHEAAAETGVSILSAGHYSTEQFALKDICRFFRERGLEAEFIPEIPLLEDL
;
A
#
# COMPACT_ATOMS: atom_id res chain seq x y z
N MET A 1 -3.91 -26.52 5.08
CA MET A 1 -2.58 -26.79 5.68
C MET A 1 -1.56 -27.08 4.58
N LYS A 2 -0.45 -26.36 4.54
CA LYS A 2 0.62 -26.49 3.53
C LYS A 2 2.01 -26.42 4.19
N LYS A 3 3.01 -27.04 3.57
CA LYS A 3 4.40 -26.87 4.03
C LYS A 3 4.83 -25.42 3.84
N SER A 4 5.37 -24.78 4.87
CA SER A 4 5.76 -23.37 4.86
C SER A 4 6.78 -23.04 3.76
N LYS A 5 7.81 -23.89 3.61
CA LYS A 5 8.85 -23.72 2.59
C LYS A 5 8.30 -23.67 1.16
N SER A 6 7.22 -24.43 0.86
CA SER A 6 6.57 -24.39 -0.45
C SER A 6 5.92 -23.04 -0.71
N ILE A 7 5.25 -22.46 0.30
CA ILE A 7 4.60 -21.14 0.19
C ILE A 7 5.64 -20.02 0.08
N TYR A 8 6.71 -20.09 0.88
CA TYR A 8 7.80 -19.10 0.79
C TYR A 8 8.44 -19.12 -0.61
N GLN A 9 8.71 -20.32 -1.15
CA GLN A 9 9.28 -20.44 -2.49
C GLN A 9 8.36 -19.87 -3.56
N GLU A 10 7.04 -20.06 -3.44
CA GLU A 10 6.06 -19.47 -4.36
C GLU A 10 6.03 -17.94 -4.26
N LEU A 11 6.14 -17.36 -3.06
CA LEU A 11 6.26 -15.92 -2.86
C LEU A 11 7.55 -15.38 -3.48
N TYR A 12 8.70 -16.02 -3.22
CA TYR A 12 9.98 -15.64 -3.83
C TYR A 12 9.95 -15.73 -5.36
N ASN A 13 9.37 -16.80 -5.91
CA ASN A 13 9.27 -16.98 -7.35
C ASN A 13 8.36 -15.95 -8.02
N PHE A 14 7.27 -15.55 -7.36
CA PHE A 14 6.32 -14.61 -7.93
C PHE A 14 6.78 -13.15 -7.80
N PHE A 15 7.26 -12.75 -6.62
CA PHE A 15 7.60 -11.35 -6.33
C PHE A 15 9.07 -11.02 -6.53
N GLN A 16 9.97 -12.01 -6.58
CA GLN A 16 11.40 -11.86 -6.84
C GLN A 16 12.07 -10.72 -6.05
N PRO A 17 11.93 -10.70 -4.71
CA PRO A 17 12.29 -9.55 -3.87
C PRO A 17 13.76 -9.13 -3.98
N GLU A 18 14.65 -10.04 -4.39
CA GLU A 18 16.07 -9.78 -4.61
C GLU A 18 16.38 -8.86 -5.80
N GLN A 19 15.39 -8.59 -6.67
CA GLN A 19 15.55 -7.72 -7.83
C GLN A 19 15.40 -6.23 -7.50
N TYR A 20 14.87 -5.91 -6.30
CA TYR A 20 14.55 -4.55 -5.90
C TYR A 20 15.56 -4.00 -4.91
N LYS A 21 15.92 -2.71 -5.08
CA LYS A 21 16.76 -1.97 -4.12
C LYS A 21 15.85 -1.25 -3.14
N ASP A 22 15.59 -1.90 -2.02
CA ASP A 22 14.65 -1.42 -1.02
C ASP A 22 15.36 -1.06 0.29
N VAL A 23 14.89 -0.04 0.98
CA VAL A 23 15.34 0.31 2.33
C VAL A 23 14.67 -0.56 3.39
N VAL A 24 13.54 -1.15 3.04
CA VAL A 24 12.79 -2.09 3.87
C VAL A 24 13.27 -3.52 3.59
N ARG A 25 13.42 -4.32 4.65
CA ARG A 25 13.78 -5.73 4.48
C ARG A 25 12.60 -6.51 3.91
N ASN A 26 12.81 -7.12 2.73
CA ASN A 26 11.85 -7.97 2.05
C ASN A 26 12.14 -9.46 2.27
N GLY A 27 11.11 -10.29 2.10
CA GLY A 27 11.17 -11.74 2.19
C GLY A 27 10.82 -12.28 3.57
N LEU A 28 11.32 -13.46 3.88
CA LEU A 28 11.06 -14.14 5.15
C LEU A 28 11.84 -13.46 6.29
N LEU A 29 11.13 -12.84 7.21
CA LEU A 29 11.69 -12.15 8.37
C LEU A 29 11.84 -13.06 9.58
N ALA A 30 10.88 -14.01 9.75
CA ALA A 30 10.90 -15.02 10.80
C ALA A 30 10.34 -16.34 10.27
N ASP A 31 11.11 -17.43 10.43
CA ASP A 31 10.72 -18.80 10.05
C ASP A 31 10.43 -19.61 11.31
N ASN A 32 9.18 -19.54 11.79
CA ASN A 32 8.77 -20.12 13.06
C ASN A 32 7.87 -21.36 12.91
N THR A 33 7.47 -21.73 11.67
CA THR A 33 6.59 -22.88 11.45
C THR A 33 6.97 -23.70 10.22
N ASP A 34 6.87 -25.01 10.32
CA ASP A 34 7.04 -25.94 9.18
C ASP A 34 5.76 -26.10 8.35
N ILE A 35 4.60 -25.74 8.93
CA ILE A 35 3.28 -25.92 8.33
C ILE A 35 2.46 -24.64 8.52
N ILE A 36 1.86 -24.15 7.43
CA ILE A 36 0.93 -23.02 7.47
C ILE A 36 -0.49 -23.56 7.41
N GLU A 37 -1.29 -23.26 8.45
CA GLU A 37 -2.72 -23.57 8.54
C GLU A 37 -3.56 -22.41 8.04
N LYS A 38 -3.18 -21.18 8.41
CA LYS A 38 -3.85 -19.94 8.04
C LYS A 38 -2.83 -18.85 7.73
N VAL A 39 -3.21 -17.91 6.87
CA VAL A 39 -2.45 -16.69 6.57
C VAL A 39 -3.21 -15.48 7.07
N TYR A 40 -2.52 -14.60 7.75
CA TYR A 40 -2.99 -13.25 8.05
C TYR A 40 -2.24 -12.25 7.19
N THR A 41 -2.95 -11.28 6.64
CA THR A 41 -2.35 -10.20 5.86
C THR A 41 -2.66 -8.86 6.52
N ALA A 42 -1.69 -7.97 6.58
CA ALA A 42 -1.82 -6.63 7.17
C ALA A 42 -0.91 -5.64 6.43
N THR A 43 -1.22 -4.35 6.50
CA THR A 43 -0.38 -3.34 5.85
C THR A 43 0.92 -3.16 6.64
N PHE A 44 0.81 -3.02 7.96
CA PHE A 44 1.97 -2.81 8.84
C PHE A 44 2.21 -3.98 9.79
N SER A 45 3.48 -4.23 10.14
CA SER A 45 3.83 -5.14 11.24
C SER A 45 3.73 -4.39 12.56
N SER A 46 2.56 -4.44 13.19
CA SER A 46 2.25 -3.71 14.42
C SER A 46 1.74 -4.60 15.55
N SER A 47 1.89 -4.12 16.78
CA SER A 47 1.32 -4.80 17.96
C SER A 47 -0.19 -4.96 17.85
N GLN A 48 -0.90 -4.02 17.21
CA GLN A 48 -2.34 -4.13 16.94
C GLN A 48 -2.67 -5.36 16.07
N VAL A 49 -1.88 -5.60 15.04
CA VAL A 49 -2.04 -6.76 14.15
C VAL A 49 -1.79 -8.06 14.91
N LEU A 50 -0.74 -8.10 15.73
CA LEU A 50 -0.44 -9.27 16.52
C LEU A 50 -1.51 -9.56 17.59
N GLU A 51 -2.11 -8.53 18.19
CA GLU A 51 -3.20 -8.70 19.14
C GLU A 51 -4.42 -9.40 18.52
N LYS A 52 -4.75 -9.14 17.26
CA LYS A 52 -5.81 -9.87 16.56
C LYS A 52 -5.47 -11.35 16.43
N ILE A 53 -4.22 -11.68 16.08
CA ILE A 53 -3.75 -13.07 15.97
C ILE A 53 -3.78 -13.77 17.35
N LYS A 54 -3.43 -13.05 18.42
CA LYS A 54 -3.52 -13.53 19.81
C LYS A 54 -4.99 -13.81 20.22
N GLN A 55 -5.91 -12.90 19.87
CA GLN A 55 -7.35 -13.08 20.16
C GLN A 55 -7.95 -14.30 19.44
N ASP A 56 -7.51 -14.56 18.21
CA ASP A 56 -7.89 -15.75 17.45
C ASP A 56 -7.25 -17.04 17.99
N LYS A 57 -6.30 -16.93 18.92
CA LYS A 57 -5.50 -18.04 19.46
C LYS A 57 -4.82 -18.86 18.35
N ALA A 58 -4.45 -18.16 17.28
CA ALA A 58 -3.88 -18.78 16.10
C ALA A 58 -2.47 -19.31 16.35
N LYS A 59 -2.18 -20.46 15.73
CA LYS A 59 -0.87 -21.11 15.73
C LYS A 59 -0.58 -21.62 14.33
N ASN A 60 0.68 -21.95 14.07
CA ASN A 60 1.10 -22.49 12.77
C ASN A 60 0.62 -21.62 11.60
N CYS A 61 0.80 -20.30 11.69
CA CYS A 61 0.31 -19.38 10.69
C CYS A 61 1.42 -18.52 10.09
N LEU A 62 1.10 -17.92 8.95
CA LEU A 62 1.93 -16.93 8.30
C LEU A 62 1.30 -15.56 8.47
N LEU A 63 2.04 -14.59 9.01
CA LEU A 63 1.74 -13.19 8.89
C LEU A 63 2.47 -12.64 7.66
N PHE A 64 1.71 -12.08 6.73
CA PHE A 64 2.21 -11.38 5.55
C PHE A 64 1.95 -9.89 5.70
N THR A 65 3.01 -9.08 5.64
CA THR A 65 2.91 -7.62 5.75
C THR A 65 3.54 -6.91 4.55
N HIS A 66 3.22 -5.63 4.39
CA HIS A 66 3.78 -4.75 3.37
C HIS A 66 4.87 -3.85 3.95
N HIS A 67 4.62 -3.24 5.07
CA HIS A 67 5.55 -2.34 5.75
C HIS A 67 6.02 -2.86 7.11
N PRO A 68 7.17 -2.39 7.63
CA PRO A 68 7.43 -2.39 9.07
C PRO A 68 6.38 -1.54 9.80
N GLY A 69 6.40 -1.51 11.13
CA GLY A 69 5.42 -0.79 11.94
C GLY A 69 5.21 0.66 11.50
N ALA A 70 3.98 1.12 11.62
CA ALA A 70 3.58 2.45 11.22
C ALA A 70 4.28 3.53 12.05
N GLN A 71 4.85 4.53 11.39
CA GLN A 71 5.33 5.76 12.00
C GLN A 71 4.18 6.78 12.00
N ARG A 72 3.66 7.13 13.18
CA ARG A 72 2.48 8.00 13.31
C ARG A 72 2.80 9.48 13.16
N LYS A 73 4.03 9.88 13.50
CA LYS A 73 4.53 11.26 13.34
C LYS A 73 5.97 11.22 12.87
N GLU A 74 6.34 12.23 12.10
CA GLU A 74 7.72 12.37 11.64
C GLU A 74 8.68 12.39 12.84
N GLY A 75 9.71 11.54 12.79
CA GLY A 75 10.71 11.40 13.85
C GLY A 75 10.33 10.44 15.01
N GLU A 76 9.12 9.90 15.04
CA GLU A 76 8.77 8.85 16.01
C GLU A 76 9.35 7.48 15.60
N THR A 77 9.61 6.63 16.60
CA THR A 77 9.95 5.23 16.33
C THR A 77 8.71 4.50 15.80
N PRO A 78 8.82 3.79 14.68
CA PRO A 78 7.71 3.00 14.15
C PRO A 78 7.17 2.00 15.20
N ASP A 79 5.85 1.83 15.23
CA ASP A 79 5.18 0.78 16.01
C ASP A 79 5.40 -0.59 15.35
N ASP A 80 6.60 -1.16 15.53
CA ASP A 80 6.97 -2.49 15.04
C ASP A 80 6.95 -3.49 16.21
N PHE A 81 7.05 -4.79 15.90
CA PHE A 81 7.08 -5.86 16.89
C PHE A 81 8.21 -5.71 17.89
N THR A 82 7.84 -5.73 19.15
CA THR A 82 8.76 -5.75 20.29
C THR A 82 9.49 -7.09 20.40
N LEU A 83 10.47 -7.18 21.29
CA LEU A 83 11.13 -8.47 21.60
C LEU A 83 10.13 -9.49 22.20
N GLU A 84 9.16 -9.02 22.99
CA GLU A 84 8.11 -9.86 23.56
C GLU A 84 7.16 -10.38 22.48
N ASP A 85 6.77 -9.53 21.54
CA ASP A 85 5.96 -9.93 20.38
C ASP A 85 6.66 -11.00 19.54
N ARG A 86 7.95 -10.82 19.28
CA ARG A 86 8.76 -11.79 18.53
C ARG A 86 8.90 -13.13 19.29
N ALA A 87 9.04 -13.09 20.61
CA ALA A 87 9.06 -14.31 21.45
C ALA A 87 7.70 -15.03 21.40
N TYR A 88 6.59 -14.27 21.48
CA TYR A 88 5.26 -14.83 21.32
C TYR A 88 5.07 -15.49 19.95
N MET A 89 5.48 -14.82 18.87
CA MET A 89 5.41 -15.37 17.52
C MET A 89 6.19 -16.68 17.39
N GLN A 90 7.37 -16.75 17.99
CA GLN A 90 8.17 -17.97 18.00
C GLN A 90 7.48 -19.11 18.78
N GLU A 91 6.97 -18.84 19.97
CA GLU A 91 6.28 -19.83 20.83
C GLU A 91 5.01 -20.37 20.16
N HIS A 92 4.30 -19.54 19.39
CA HIS A 92 3.05 -19.90 18.73
C HIS A 92 3.21 -20.32 17.27
N HIS A 93 4.46 -20.49 16.81
CA HIS A 93 4.76 -20.91 15.44
C HIS A 93 4.16 -19.96 14.39
N ILE A 94 4.32 -18.64 14.58
CA ILE A 94 3.89 -17.59 13.66
C ILE A 94 5.10 -17.13 12.86
N SER A 95 5.14 -17.48 11.58
CA SER A 95 6.16 -16.97 10.66
C SER A 95 5.78 -15.58 10.13
N HIS A 96 6.77 -14.79 9.74
CA HIS A 96 6.56 -13.44 9.20
C HIS A 96 7.26 -13.27 7.86
N PHE A 97 6.51 -12.85 6.86
CA PHE A 97 6.99 -12.53 5.51
C PHE A 97 6.57 -11.10 5.15
N ASN A 98 7.51 -10.27 4.72
CA ASN A 98 7.26 -8.88 4.35
C ASN A 98 7.62 -8.62 2.90
N LEU A 99 6.80 -7.87 2.17
CA LEU A 99 7.11 -7.37 0.83
C LEU A 99 6.67 -5.92 0.69
N HIS A 100 7.63 -5.02 0.49
CA HIS A 100 7.43 -3.60 0.20
C HIS A 100 7.55 -3.35 -1.31
N LEU A 101 8.63 -2.78 -1.84
CA LEU A 101 8.77 -2.51 -3.27
C LEU A 101 8.46 -3.70 -4.20
N PRO A 102 8.76 -4.97 -3.85
CA PRO A 102 8.34 -6.10 -4.68
C PRO A 102 6.83 -6.27 -4.81
N LEU A 103 6.04 -5.88 -3.77
CA LEU A 103 4.58 -5.87 -3.85
C LEU A 103 4.08 -4.66 -4.61
N ASP A 104 4.73 -3.49 -4.46
CA ASP A 104 4.37 -2.24 -5.14
C ASP A 104 4.50 -2.33 -6.65
N ASN A 105 5.48 -3.10 -7.14
CA ASN A 105 5.69 -3.26 -8.57
C ASN A 105 4.41 -3.76 -9.26
N VAL A 106 4.04 -3.13 -10.36
CA VAL A 106 2.79 -3.39 -11.10
C VAL A 106 2.59 -4.89 -11.36
N ASN A 107 1.66 -5.47 -10.64
CA ASN A 107 1.23 -6.87 -10.73
C ASN A 107 -0.24 -6.99 -10.29
N PRO A 108 -0.92 -8.15 -10.45
CA PRO A 108 -2.33 -8.30 -10.09
C PRO A 108 -2.71 -8.02 -8.63
N TYR A 109 -1.74 -8.00 -7.73
CA TYR A 109 -1.92 -7.81 -6.26
C TYR A 109 -1.30 -6.51 -5.77
N SER A 110 -0.65 -5.71 -6.64
CA SER A 110 0.03 -4.47 -6.22
C SER A 110 -0.95 -3.43 -5.66
N PRO A 111 -0.50 -2.58 -4.73
CA PRO A 111 -1.31 -1.52 -4.14
C PRO A 111 -1.98 -0.62 -5.18
N GLY A 112 -1.25 -0.14 -6.18
CA GLY A 112 -1.80 0.70 -7.24
C GLY A 112 -2.91 -0.01 -8.05
N VAL A 113 -2.69 -1.27 -8.46
CA VAL A 113 -3.68 -2.05 -9.24
C VAL A 113 -4.90 -2.39 -8.39
N SER A 114 -4.71 -2.75 -7.13
CA SER A 114 -5.80 -3.10 -6.21
C SER A 114 -6.65 -1.88 -5.87
N LEU A 115 -6.03 -0.73 -5.64
CA LEU A 115 -6.71 0.54 -5.42
C LEU A 115 -7.47 0.99 -6.69
N ALA A 116 -6.85 0.92 -7.88
CA ALA A 116 -7.51 1.25 -9.13
C ALA A 116 -8.76 0.38 -9.34
N ARG A 117 -8.64 -0.92 -9.09
CA ARG A 117 -9.78 -1.86 -9.15
C ARG A 117 -10.89 -1.50 -8.17
N ALA A 118 -10.55 -1.20 -6.92
CA ALA A 118 -11.53 -0.83 -5.89
C ALA A 118 -12.25 0.48 -6.23
N LEU A 119 -11.55 1.41 -6.85
CA LEU A 119 -12.09 2.70 -7.30
C LEU A 119 -12.89 2.56 -8.61
N GLY A 120 -12.79 1.46 -9.34
CA GLY A 120 -13.35 1.33 -10.69
C GLY A 120 -12.58 2.10 -11.76
N ALA A 121 -11.33 2.47 -11.47
CA ALA A 121 -10.43 3.09 -12.43
C ALA A 121 -9.75 2.04 -13.32
N VAL A 122 -9.52 2.37 -14.59
CA VAL A 122 -8.93 1.48 -15.57
C VAL A 122 -7.50 1.94 -15.91
N PRO A 123 -6.47 1.23 -15.46
CA PRO A 123 -5.08 1.56 -15.81
C PRO A 123 -4.82 1.42 -17.32
N TYR A 124 -4.07 2.37 -17.89
CA TYR A 124 -3.67 2.30 -19.30
C TYR A 124 -2.16 2.51 -19.53
N LYS A 125 -1.44 3.05 -18.53
CA LYS A 125 0.00 3.26 -18.59
C LYS A 125 0.56 3.30 -17.18
N SER A 126 1.77 2.82 -16.97
CA SER A 126 2.50 2.96 -15.72
C SER A 126 3.48 4.13 -15.75
N PHE A 127 3.79 4.68 -14.58
CA PHE A 127 4.79 5.72 -14.36
C PHE A 127 5.39 5.57 -12.97
N PHE A 128 6.28 6.41 -12.57
CA PHE A 128 6.92 6.45 -11.27
C PHE A 128 7.61 5.14 -10.88
N GLU A 129 8.91 5.19 -10.87
CA GLU A 129 9.78 4.05 -10.52
C GLU A 129 10.64 4.40 -9.31
N GLU A 130 10.72 3.47 -8.36
CA GLU A 130 11.61 3.55 -7.21
C GLU A 130 12.25 2.20 -6.94
N GLY A 131 13.58 2.17 -6.78
CA GLY A 131 14.33 0.96 -6.46
C GLY A 131 14.16 -0.20 -7.43
N GLY A 132 13.72 0.05 -8.66
CA GLY A 132 13.40 -0.96 -9.68
C GLY A 132 11.92 -1.40 -9.66
N SER A 133 11.10 -0.82 -8.79
CA SER A 133 9.66 -1.06 -8.73
C SER A 133 8.92 0.04 -9.48
N VAL A 134 8.10 -0.33 -10.45
CA VAL A 134 7.18 0.59 -11.15
C VAL A 134 5.82 0.52 -10.45
N MET A 135 5.38 1.61 -9.83
CA MET A 135 4.22 1.58 -8.92
C MET A 135 3.10 2.57 -9.25
N GLY A 136 3.39 3.63 -10.00
CA GLY A 136 2.39 4.60 -10.42
C GLY A 136 1.57 4.15 -11.62
N LEU A 137 0.30 4.53 -11.67
CA LEU A 137 -0.63 4.21 -12.74
C LEU A 137 -1.34 5.45 -13.26
N TYR A 138 -1.33 5.64 -14.57
CA TYR A 138 -2.28 6.52 -15.24
C TYR A 138 -3.55 5.72 -15.53
N CYS A 139 -4.68 6.24 -15.09
CA CYS A 139 -5.96 5.55 -15.16
C CYS A 139 -7.02 6.40 -15.85
N SER A 140 -7.94 5.74 -16.55
CA SER A 140 -9.20 6.32 -16.96
C SER A 140 -10.25 6.11 -15.88
N VAL A 141 -11.07 7.13 -15.61
CA VAL A 141 -12.15 7.11 -14.63
C VAL A 141 -13.45 7.62 -15.27
N ILE A 142 -14.58 7.29 -14.66
CA ILE A 142 -15.90 7.73 -15.16
C ILE A 142 -16.25 9.16 -14.71
N TRP A 143 -15.56 9.68 -13.71
CA TRP A 143 -15.80 11.03 -13.20
C TRP A 143 -15.12 12.07 -14.08
N THR A 144 -15.81 13.16 -14.30
CA THR A 144 -15.32 14.31 -15.08
C THR A 144 -14.96 15.50 -14.20
N ASP A 145 -15.08 15.36 -12.88
CA ASP A 145 -14.80 16.41 -11.89
C ASP A 145 -14.09 15.84 -10.67
N ALA A 146 -13.04 16.54 -10.22
CA ALA A 146 -12.22 16.14 -9.09
C ALA A 146 -12.99 16.06 -7.76
N GLY A 147 -14.00 16.94 -7.57
CA GLY A 147 -14.84 16.93 -6.38
C GLY A 147 -15.77 15.71 -6.34
N ALA A 148 -16.22 15.21 -7.49
CA ALA A 148 -17.01 13.97 -7.55
C ALA A 148 -16.14 12.77 -7.21
N LEU A 149 -14.93 12.70 -7.76
CA LEU A 149 -13.97 11.63 -7.41
C LEU A 149 -13.54 11.71 -5.94
N PHE A 150 -13.33 12.90 -5.41
CA PHE A 150 -13.01 13.13 -3.99
C PHE A 150 -14.06 12.50 -3.06
N LYS A 151 -15.35 12.74 -3.32
CA LYS A 151 -16.44 12.13 -2.53
C LYS A 151 -16.47 10.61 -2.62
N GLU A 152 -16.18 10.06 -3.78
CA GLU A 152 -16.11 8.60 -3.95
C GLU A 152 -14.88 8.02 -3.23
N ALA A 153 -13.74 8.74 -3.25
CA ALA A 153 -12.57 8.34 -2.47
C ALA A 153 -12.87 8.31 -0.96
N GLU A 154 -13.51 9.35 -0.40
CA GLU A 154 -13.91 9.37 1.02
C GLU A 154 -14.82 8.18 1.38
N LYS A 155 -15.80 7.89 0.52
CA LYS A 155 -16.68 6.73 0.71
C LYS A 155 -15.92 5.40 0.65
N LEU A 156 -14.99 5.26 -0.29
CA LEU A 156 -14.18 4.05 -0.46
C LEU A 156 -13.22 3.84 0.72
N MET A 157 -12.58 4.91 1.20
CA MET A 157 -11.64 4.86 2.33
C MET A 157 -12.35 4.72 3.68
N GLY A 158 -13.59 5.17 3.79
CA GLY A 158 -14.36 5.17 5.03
C GLY A 158 -13.99 6.28 6.01
N HIS A 159 -13.26 7.30 5.57
CA HIS A 159 -12.87 8.48 6.36
C HIS A 159 -12.69 9.69 5.45
N ALA A 160 -12.52 10.88 6.06
CA ALA A 160 -12.25 12.12 5.34
C ALA A 160 -10.91 12.01 4.59
N CYS A 161 -10.91 12.46 3.34
CA CYS A 161 -9.72 12.66 2.52
C CYS A 161 -9.35 14.15 2.47
N ARG A 162 -8.28 14.50 1.75
CA ARG A 162 -7.89 15.89 1.55
C ARG A 162 -7.68 16.16 0.06
N LEU A 163 -8.37 17.17 -0.46
CA LEU A 163 -8.17 17.65 -1.84
C LEU A 163 -7.45 19.00 -1.81
N TYR A 164 -6.24 19.03 -2.35
CA TYR A 164 -5.45 20.23 -2.56
C TYR A 164 -5.60 20.67 -4.01
N THR A 165 -6.32 21.74 -4.25
CA THR A 165 -6.65 22.22 -5.60
C THR A 165 -5.60 23.21 -6.08
N TYR A 166 -5.00 22.93 -7.26
CA TYR A 166 -3.98 23.77 -7.91
C TYR A 166 -4.33 24.16 -9.34
N GLY A 167 -5.36 23.57 -9.92
CA GLY A 167 -5.78 23.81 -11.30
C GLY A 167 -7.27 23.67 -11.48
N SER A 168 -7.68 23.26 -12.68
CA SER A 168 -9.07 23.00 -13.02
C SER A 168 -9.62 21.85 -12.17
N SER A 169 -10.89 21.95 -11.75
CA SER A 169 -11.62 20.82 -11.15
C SER A 169 -12.09 19.81 -12.19
N SER A 170 -12.20 20.20 -13.45
CA SER A 170 -12.56 19.29 -14.54
C SER A 170 -11.42 18.31 -14.82
N LEU A 171 -11.71 17.02 -14.82
CA LEU A 171 -10.75 15.96 -15.18
C LEU A 171 -10.67 15.87 -16.71
N GLU A 172 -9.49 16.17 -17.26
CA GLU A 172 -9.25 16.10 -18.70
C GLU A 172 -9.39 14.66 -19.19
N ASP A 173 -10.31 14.43 -20.11
CA ASP A 173 -10.65 13.10 -20.69
C ASP A 173 -10.94 12.02 -19.63
N GLY A 174 -11.34 12.39 -18.41
CA GLY A 174 -11.52 11.42 -17.33
C GLY A 174 -10.23 10.70 -16.95
N LYS A 175 -9.10 11.39 -16.96
CA LYS A 175 -7.79 10.82 -16.62
C LYS A 175 -7.31 11.26 -15.26
N ILE A 176 -6.67 10.34 -14.53
CA ILE A 176 -5.99 10.60 -13.27
C ILE A 176 -4.65 9.88 -13.21
N ALA A 177 -3.74 10.39 -12.38
CA ALA A 177 -2.60 9.63 -11.89
C ALA A 177 -2.91 9.05 -10.51
N LEU A 178 -2.40 7.84 -10.24
CA LEU A 178 -2.64 7.12 -9.00
C LEU A 178 -1.35 6.46 -8.51
N VAL A 179 -1.00 6.70 -7.23
CA VAL A 179 0.00 5.93 -6.48
C VAL A 179 -0.59 5.63 -5.11
N ALA A 180 -0.73 4.37 -4.76
CA ALA A 180 -1.05 3.97 -3.39
C ALA A 180 0.18 4.19 -2.49
N GLY A 181 -0.02 4.52 -1.22
CA GLY A 181 1.07 4.92 -0.35
C GLY A 181 1.59 6.32 -0.66
N GLY A 182 2.90 6.50 -0.64
CA GLY A 182 3.56 7.77 -0.92
C GLY A 182 4.30 7.76 -2.26
N ALA A 183 4.38 8.91 -2.91
CA ALA A 183 5.24 9.12 -4.06
C ALA A 183 5.95 10.46 -3.91
N GLU A 184 7.26 10.44 -3.78
CA GLU A 184 8.09 11.63 -3.69
C GLU A 184 8.64 12.01 -5.06
N GLY A 185 8.72 13.29 -5.34
CA GLY A 185 9.38 13.82 -6.53
C GLY A 185 8.58 14.89 -7.26
N THR A 186 9.31 15.89 -7.74
CA THR A 186 8.72 17.03 -8.47
C THR A 186 8.51 16.76 -9.95
N ASP A 187 9.32 15.87 -10.55
CA ASP A 187 9.27 15.60 -11.98
C ASP A 187 8.02 14.83 -12.40
N ILE A 188 7.45 14.03 -11.51
CA ILE A 188 6.20 13.30 -11.77
C ILE A 188 5.04 14.24 -12.12
N TYR A 189 4.98 15.43 -11.52
CA TYR A 189 3.94 16.44 -11.82
C TYR A 189 4.08 17.02 -13.23
N ARG A 190 5.32 17.20 -13.70
CA ARG A 190 5.59 17.63 -15.08
C ARG A 190 5.22 16.54 -16.10
N GLU A 191 5.46 15.28 -15.74
CA GLU A 191 5.05 14.15 -16.57
C GLU A 191 3.52 14.02 -16.62
N MET A 192 2.83 14.12 -15.50
CA MET A 192 1.36 14.16 -15.44
C MET A 192 0.80 15.27 -16.33
N LYS A 193 1.39 16.47 -16.26
CA LYS A 193 0.96 17.59 -17.12
C LYS A 193 1.12 17.30 -18.60
N LYS A 194 2.22 16.65 -19.02
CA LYS A 194 2.44 16.24 -20.42
C LYS A 194 1.42 15.21 -20.90
N GLU A 195 0.95 14.34 -20.00
CA GLU A 195 -0.09 13.31 -20.27
C GLU A 195 -1.51 13.90 -20.23
N GLY A 196 -1.67 15.21 -19.98
CA GLY A 196 -2.98 15.86 -19.86
C GLY A 196 -3.69 15.50 -18.56
N ILE A 197 -2.95 15.18 -17.51
CA ILE A 197 -3.50 14.79 -16.20
C ILE A 197 -3.39 15.97 -15.24
N ASN A 198 -4.49 16.31 -14.58
CA ASN A 198 -4.58 17.42 -13.64
C ASN A 198 -5.04 17.01 -12.23
N LEU A 199 -5.15 15.69 -11.97
CA LEU A 199 -5.40 15.14 -10.63
C LEU A 199 -4.50 13.95 -10.34
N PHE A 200 -3.80 14.03 -9.21
CA PHE A 200 -3.00 12.95 -8.64
C PHE A 200 -3.66 12.43 -7.36
N LEU A 201 -4.06 11.15 -7.36
CA LEU A 201 -4.53 10.45 -6.17
C LEU A 201 -3.35 9.72 -5.53
N THR A 202 -3.08 9.99 -4.26
CA THR A 202 -2.00 9.37 -3.50
C THR A 202 -2.41 9.13 -2.05
N GLY A 203 -1.71 8.27 -1.34
CA GLY A 203 -1.96 8.04 0.08
C GLY A 203 -1.43 9.19 0.94
N VAL A 204 -0.25 9.72 0.61
CA VAL A 204 0.40 10.79 1.38
C VAL A 204 0.34 12.10 0.61
N GLY A 205 -0.16 13.15 1.26
CA GLY A 205 -0.28 14.48 0.63
C GLY A 205 -0.25 15.64 1.62
N SER A 206 0.06 15.41 2.89
CA SER A 206 0.03 16.44 3.92
C SER A 206 1.08 17.54 3.70
N LYS A 207 0.63 18.79 3.75
CA LYS A 207 1.54 19.96 3.74
C LYS A 207 2.41 20.07 4.99
N ASN A 208 2.07 19.35 6.04
CA ASN A 208 2.83 19.33 7.29
C ASN A 208 4.07 18.43 7.21
N LEU A 209 4.18 17.61 6.17
CA LEU A 209 5.34 16.75 5.93
C LEU A 209 6.38 17.52 5.12
N HIS A 210 7.52 17.84 5.75
CA HIS A 210 8.58 18.64 5.12
C HIS A 210 9.11 18.04 3.82
N TRP A 211 9.22 16.72 3.75
CA TRP A 211 9.68 16.01 2.57
C TRP A 211 8.68 16.09 1.40
N PHE A 212 7.38 16.29 1.68
CA PHE A 212 6.35 16.42 0.64
C PHE A 212 6.11 17.86 0.17
N ALA A 213 6.66 18.87 0.84
CA ALA A 213 6.49 20.28 0.47
C ALA A 213 6.91 20.60 -0.99
N PRO A 214 8.03 20.09 -1.55
CA PRO A 214 8.39 20.31 -2.95
C PRO A 214 7.34 19.77 -3.94
N SER A 215 6.62 18.69 -3.58
CA SER A 215 5.52 18.15 -4.39
C SER A 215 4.36 19.14 -4.51
N HIS A 216 4.03 19.87 -3.45
CA HIS A 216 3.00 20.92 -3.50
C HIS A 216 3.40 22.11 -4.36
N GLU A 217 4.69 22.50 -4.36
CA GLU A 217 5.21 23.55 -5.23
C GLU A 217 5.10 23.13 -6.70
N ALA A 218 5.55 21.91 -7.03
CA ALA A 218 5.44 21.37 -8.39
C ALA A 218 3.98 21.18 -8.84
N ALA A 219 3.10 20.78 -7.94
CA ALA A 219 1.66 20.69 -8.17
C ALA A 219 1.06 22.06 -8.54
N ALA A 220 1.43 23.12 -7.81
CA ALA A 220 1.00 24.49 -8.08
C ALA A 220 1.53 25.01 -9.42
N GLU A 221 2.80 24.74 -9.75
CA GLU A 221 3.42 25.15 -11.03
C GLU A 221 2.77 24.46 -12.24
N THR A 222 2.36 23.20 -12.08
CA THR A 222 1.81 22.41 -13.18
C THR A 222 0.29 22.46 -13.28
N GLY A 223 -0.40 22.91 -12.22
CA GLY A 223 -1.86 22.89 -12.11
C GLY A 223 -2.41 21.48 -11.85
N VAL A 224 -1.60 20.55 -11.31
CA VAL A 224 -2.03 19.20 -10.94
C VAL A 224 -2.50 19.21 -9.49
N SER A 225 -3.78 18.98 -9.27
CA SER A 225 -4.36 18.88 -7.92
C SER A 225 -3.97 17.56 -7.25
N ILE A 226 -3.89 17.55 -5.90
CA ILE A 226 -3.51 16.38 -5.13
C ILE A 226 -4.72 15.92 -4.30
N LEU A 227 -5.14 14.68 -4.49
CA LEU A 227 -6.11 14.00 -3.65
C LEU A 227 -5.37 13.02 -2.74
N SER A 228 -5.20 13.41 -1.46
CA SER A 228 -4.59 12.59 -0.43
C SER A 228 -5.65 11.75 0.27
N ALA A 229 -5.46 10.44 0.31
CA ALA A 229 -6.45 9.48 0.76
C ALA A 229 -5.97 8.57 1.91
N GLY A 230 -4.79 8.84 2.48
CA GLY A 230 -4.16 8.10 3.59
C GLY A 230 -3.29 6.93 3.11
N HIS A 231 -2.09 6.82 3.65
CA HIS A 231 -1.10 5.80 3.29
C HIS A 231 -1.69 4.40 3.44
N TYR A 232 -1.98 4.00 4.67
CA TYR A 232 -2.65 2.74 4.98
C TYR A 232 -3.90 2.52 4.12
N SER A 233 -4.74 3.55 4.02
CA SER A 233 -6.06 3.42 3.39
C SER A 233 -6.00 3.14 1.90
N THR A 234 -4.96 3.61 1.22
CA THR A 234 -4.74 3.34 -0.20
C THR A 234 -4.10 1.97 -0.45
N GLU A 235 -3.30 1.46 0.48
CA GLU A 235 -2.59 0.19 0.33
C GLU A 235 -3.34 -1.03 0.85
N GLN A 236 -4.28 -0.87 1.79
CA GLN A 236 -5.04 -1.98 2.36
C GLN A 236 -5.71 -2.88 1.32
N PHE A 237 -6.02 -2.34 0.13
CA PHE A 237 -6.65 -3.11 -0.95
C PHE A 237 -5.73 -4.21 -1.48
N ALA A 238 -4.42 -3.97 -1.52
CA ALA A 238 -3.44 -4.99 -1.89
C ALA A 238 -3.43 -6.15 -0.89
N LEU A 239 -3.51 -5.82 0.42
CA LEU A 239 -3.46 -6.83 1.47
C LEU A 239 -4.78 -7.65 1.55
N LYS A 240 -5.90 -7.05 1.13
CA LYS A 240 -7.16 -7.77 0.89
C LYS A 240 -7.05 -8.68 -0.35
N ASP A 241 -6.44 -8.18 -1.43
CA ASP A 241 -6.30 -8.93 -2.68
C ASP A 241 -5.28 -10.07 -2.57
N ILE A 242 -4.18 -9.90 -1.84
CA ILE A 242 -3.17 -10.94 -1.64
C ILE A 242 -3.74 -12.15 -0.87
N CYS A 243 -4.82 -11.99 -0.11
CA CYS A 243 -5.56 -13.12 0.43
C CYS A 243 -6.02 -14.09 -0.67
N ARG A 244 -6.33 -13.59 -1.87
CA ARG A 244 -6.69 -14.43 -3.02
C ARG A 244 -5.51 -15.28 -3.48
N PHE A 245 -4.29 -14.72 -3.53
CA PHE A 245 -3.06 -15.47 -3.84
C PHE A 245 -2.92 -16.72 -2.95
N PHE A 246 -3.18 -16.58 -1.65
CA PHE A 246 -3.10 -17.69 -0.71
C PHE A 246 -4.27 -18.66 -0.83
N ARG A 247 -5.50 -18.15 -1.04
CA ARG A 247 -6.70 -19.00 -1.21
C ARG A 247 -6.62 -19.85 -2.47
N GLU A 248 -6.12 -19.33 -3.58
CA GLU A 248 -5.87 -20.07 -4.82
C GLU A 248 -4.87 -21.22 -4.60
N ARG A 249 -4.05 -21.12 -3.55
CA ARG A 249 -3.10 -22.15 -3.12
C ARG A 249 -3.66 -23.07 -2.02
N GLY A 250 -4.95 -22.98 -1.75
CA GLY A 250 -5.64 -23.85 -0.78
C GLY A 250 -5.34 -23.53 0.68
N LEU A 251 -4.96 -22.28 0.98
CA LEU A 251 -4.81 -21.76 2.33
C LEU A 251 -5.98 -20.84 2.69
N GLU A 252 -6.44 -20.94 3.93
CA GLU A 252 -7.28 -19.88 4.49
C GLU A 252 -6.45 -18.60 4.64
N ALA A 253 -7.03 -17.47 4.27
CA ALA A 253 -6.36 -16.18 4.39
C ALA A 253 -7.34 -15.10 4.85
N GLU A 254 -6.91 -14.26 5.79
CA GLU A 254 -7.70 -13.18 6.39
C GLU A 254 -6.88 -11.89 6.42
N PHE A 255 -7.50 -10.79 5.98
CA PHE A 255 -6.95 -9.47 6.13
C PHE A 255 -7.29 -8.91 7.52
N ILE A 256 -6.29 -8.40 8.24
CA ILE A 256 -6.45 -7.70 9.52
C ILE A 256 -6.54 -6.20 9.24
N PRO A 257 -7.70 -5.57 9.48
CA PRO A 257 -7.81 -4.13 9.34
C PRO A 257 -7.06 -3.39 10.45
N GLU A 258 -6.50 -2.25 10.10
CA GLU A 258 -5.77 -1.37 11.01
C GLU A 258 -6.45 0.00 11.08
N ILE A 259 -6.10 0.80 12.09
CA ILE A 259 -6.63 2.15 12.24
C ILE A 259 -5.91 3.08 11.24
N PRO A 260 -6.65 3.79 10.37
CA PRO A 260 -6.04 4.72 9.43
C PRO A 260 -5.24 5.83 10.14
N LEU A 261 -4.08 6.16 9.58
CA LEU A 261 -3.28 7.31 10.00
C LEU A 261 -3.73 8.53 9.17
N LEU A 262 -4.35 9.51 9.81
CA LEU A 262 -4.90 10.69 9.13
C LEU A 262 -3.91 11.86 9.06
N GLU A 263 -2.74 11.71 9.67
CA GLU A 263 -1.63 12.66 9.60
C GLU A 263 -1.03 12.79 8.20
N ASP A 264 -1.28 11.79 7.35
CA ASP A 264 -0.83 11.74 5.95
C ASP A 264 -1.68 12.63 5.00
N LEU A 265 -2.81 13.14 5.49
CA LEU A 265 -3.78 13.88 4.68
C LEU A 265 -3.42 15.37 4.51
#